data_51c3120f87b126eedf19e6850f8bd6db
#
_entry.id   51c3120f87b126eedf19e6850f8bd6db
#
_cell.length_a   1.000
_cell.length_b   1.000
_cell.length_c   1.000
_cell.angle_alpha   90.00
_cell.angle_beta   90.00
_cell.angle_gamma   90.00
#
_symmetry.space_group_name_H-M   'P 1'
#
loop_
_entity.id
_entity.type
_entity.pdbx_description
1 polymer ?
#
loop_
_entity_poly.entity_id
_entity_poly.type
_entity_poly.pdbx_seq_one_letter_code
_entity_poly.pdbx_strand_id
1 'polypeptide(L)'
;CQHLEEFLGIDQLNVGEPSEEFQNVIKQFTTESKPENKKTQEFDNLLKKINSSVTYTGDQKGGDFEHIFHGNRPDFTWIINNSFYPWNIISIIEKKSNIIMPNDISQMLGYLKSIVKVFPKRKYAIGCLTNYKEIIFGKVSIVNDKVQYDRFSSRNVIENFWKFLHCKPNHLGHVQFSIPNVFEIKSLLGSGANAMVYRIVYNNIEYAIKISNKMPTKEYDIFQKMKVYMNMSDLNYKIIEIDIKEGFVLSKPVGTMIKNDDICKTKYIIQILKQLAIGQKAGYVHRDIRINNIILDRNDYAYLIDWDSSTFNGFKGEYEGAFITASTPVLKQYSSSNGKEVSAYYADDWVSIIYMILLSRCSKDKVKTLKIRASHSMAYELIYDRQDILEDKAILPNESNLSDYKNEVMNCLYDIELKRENLTNIDDLHQRCMKLIETIFKLGLMS
;
A
#
# COMPACT_ATOMS: atom_id res chain seq x y z
N CYS A 1 -11.46 -18.46 -24.66
CA CYS A 1 -12.66 -17.73 -25.11
C CYS A 1 -12.57 -17.44 -26.60
N GLN A 2 -13.64 -17.72 -27.35
CA GLN A 2 -13.71 -17.42 -28.80
C GLN A 2 -14.33 -16.04 -29.06
N HIS A 3 -15.14 -15.54 -28.14
CA HIS A 3 -15.85 -14.28 -28.26
C HIS A 3 -15.70 -13.41 -27.02
N LEU A 4 -15.85 -12.09 -27.17
CA LEU A 4 -15.75 -11.12 -26.08
C LEU A 4 -16.81 -11.36 -25.01
N GLU A 5 -18.03 -11.70 -25.40
CA GLU A 5 -19.13 -11.97 -24.50
C GLU A 5 -18.83 -13.12 -23.54
N GLU A 6 -18.25 -14.22 -24.05
CA GLU A 6 -17.80 -15.36 -23.25
C GLU A 6 -16.72 -14.93 -22.25
N PHE A 7 -15.76 -14.08 -22.68
CA PHE A 7 -14.73 -13.53 -21.78
C PHE A 7 -15.31 -12.64 -20.68
N LEU A 8 -16.33 -11.85 -21.01
CA LEU A 8 -17.06 -11.01 -20.07
C LEU A 8 -17.98 -11.82 -19.12
N GLY A 9 -18.31 -13.07 -19.48
CA GLY A 9 -19.24 -13.90 -18.74
C GLY A 9 -20.69 -13.46 -18.91
N ILE A 10 -21.07 -13.02 -20.11
CA ILE A 10 -22.43 -12.57 -20.46
C ILE A 10 -22.93 -13.34 -21.69
N ASP A 11 -24.23 -13.61 -21.76
CA ASP A 11 -24.81 -14.41 -22.84
C ASP A 11 -24.78 -13.65 -24.18
N GLN A 12 -25.16 -12.38 -24.17
CA GLN A 12 -25.17 -11.53 -25.37
C GLN A 12 -25.09 -10.05 -25.03
N LEU A 13 -24.37 -9.29 -25.85
CA LEU A 13 -24.25 -7.83 -25.77
C LEU A 13 -24.91 -7.19 -26.99
N ASN A 14 -26.18 -6.78 -26.85
CA ASN A 14 -26.92 -6.10 -27.91
C ASN A 14 -26.62 -4.59 -27.87
N VAL A 15 -25.64 -4.15 -28.65
CA VAL A 15 -25.19 -2.73 -28.65
C VAL A 15 -25.33 -2.06 -30.01
N GLY A 16 -25.96 -2.70 -30.97
CA GLY A 16 -26.06 -2.19 -32.35
C GLY A 16 -24.72 -2.20 -33.09
N GLU A 17 -24.77 -1.81 -34.36
CA GLU A 17 -23.58 -1.72 -35.19
C GLU A 17 -22.72 -0.50 -34.82
N PRO A 18 -21.37 -0.59 -34.94
CA PRO A 18 -20.49 0.55 -34.77
C PRO A 18 -20.83 1.69 -35.73
N SER A 19 -20.87 2.92 -35.23
CA SER A 19 -21.13 4.10 -36.05
C SER A 19 -20.08 4.25 -37.14
N GLU A 20 -20.48 4.82 -38.29
CA GLU A 20 -19.57 5.07 -39.40
C GLU A 20 -18.37 5.95 -39.00
N GLU A 21 -18.62 6.97 -38.18
CA GLU A 21 -17.57 7.84 -37.60
C GLU A 21 -16.53 7.00 -36.81
N PHE A 22 -17.00 6.12 -35.94
CA PHE A 22 -16.12 5.26 -35.14
C PHE A 22 -15.28 4.32 -36.04
N GLN A 23 -15.92 3.66 -37.00
CA GLN A 23 -15.25 2.78 -37.90
C GLN A 23 -14.15 3.51 -38.71
N ASN A 24 -14.47 4.70 -39.22
CA ASN A 24 -13.55 5.50 -40.02
C ASN A 24 -12.33 5.95 -39.18
N VAL A 25 -12.53 6.45 -37.97
CA VAL A 25 -11.42 6.89 -37.11
C VAL A 25 -10.51 5.71 -36.74
N ILE A 26 -11.07 4.56 -36.38
CA ILE A 26 -10.24 3.37 -36.04
C ILE A 26 -9.45 2.89 -37.28
N LYS A 27 -10.09 2.83 -38.47
CA LYS A 27 -9.40 2.47 -39.73
C LYS A 27 -8.29 3.47 -40.05
N GLN A 28 -8.53 4.77 -39.91
CA GLN A 28 -7.56 5.82 -40.17
C GLN A 28 -6.32 5.68 -39.27
N PHE A 29 -6.49 5.34 -37.98
CA PHE A 29 -5.37 5.15 -37.04
C PHE A 29 -4.49 3.93 -37.40
N THR A 30 -5.02 2.95 -38.14
CA THR A 30 -4.22 1.80 -38.61
C THR A 30 -3.32 2.14 -39.81
N THR A 31 -3.64 3.17 -40.58
CA THR A 31 -3.00 3.48 -41.87
C THR A 31 -2.16 4.75 -41.86
N GLU A 32 -2.51 5.74 -41.02
CA GLU A 32 -1.86 7.04 -41.04
C GLU A 32 -0.68 7.16 -40.06
N SER A 33 0.39 7.83 -40.51
CA SER A 33 1.55 8.20 -39.70
C SER A 33 1.39 9.56 -39.03
N LYS A 34 0.26 9.80 -38.36
CA LYS A 34 0.06 11.04 -37.57
C LYS A 34 0.91 11.03 -36.31
N PRO A 35 1.36 12.23 -35.82
CA PRO A 35 1.98 12.37 -34.51
C PRO A 35 1.08 11.82 -33.39
N GLU A 36 1.69 11.18 -32.40
CA GLU A 36 0.96 10.47 -31.34
C GLU A 36 0.01 11.36 -30.54
N ASN A 37 0.41 12.60 -30.25
CA ASN A 37 -0.42 13.56 -29.53
C ASN A 37 -1.70 13.94 -30.30
N LYS A 38 -1.65 14.08 -31.64
CA LYS A 38 -2.85 14.33 -32.45
C LYS A 38 -3.79 13.12 -32.46
N LYS A 39 -3.24 11.91 -32.63
CA LYS A 39 -4.04 10.68 -32.55
C LYS A 39 -4.71 10.55 -31.18
N THR A 40 -4.01 10.89 -30.11
CA THR A 40 -4.55 10.87 -28.75
C THR A 40 -5.73 11.80 -28.59
N GLN A 41 -5.62 13.04 -29.08
CA GLN A 41 -6.70 14.03 -28.98
C GLN A 41 -7.93 13.64 -29.84
N GLU A 42 -7.71 13.16 -31.06
CA GLU A 42 -8.79 12.65 -31.90
C GLU A 42 -9.49 11.44 -31.27
N PHE A 43 -8.71 10.54 -30.65
CA PHE A 43 -9.23 9.37 -29.95
C PHE A 43 -10.00 9.75 -28.67
N ASP A 44 -9.50 10.70 -27.89
CA ASP A 44 -10.21 11.23 -26.71
C ASP A 44 -11.57 11.85 -27.09
N ASN A 45 -11.60 12.66 -28.16
CA ASN A 45 -12.82 13.24 -28.68
C ASN A 45 -13.84 12.17 -29.14
N LEU A 46 -13.35 11.12 -29.81
CA LEU A 46 -14.18 10.01 -30.24
C LEU A 46 -14.76 9.25 -29.05
N LEU A 47 -13.92 8.90 -28.07
CA LEU A 47 -14.35 8.18 -26.86
C LEU A 47 -15.40 8.97 -26.07
N LYS A 48 -15.20 10.28 -25.91
CA LYS A 48 -16.16 11.15 -25.22
C LYS A 48 -17.51 11.25 -25.90
N LYS A 49 -17.57 11.18 -27.23
CA LYS A 49 -18.83 11.13 -27.99
C LYS A 49 -19.57 9.82 -27.76
N ILE A 50 -18.87 8.71 -27.66
CA ILE A 50 -19.46 7.38 -27.49
C ILE A 50 -19.79 7.13 -26.04
N ASN A 51 -18.88 7.47 -25.15
CA ASN A 51 -19.02 7.28 -23.70
C ASN A 51 -18.35 8.44 -22.96
N SER A 52 -19.13 9.43 -22.58
CA SER A 52 -18.66 10.64 -21.89
C SER A 52 -17.99 10.37 -20.54
N SER A 53 -18.13 9.16 -20.01
CA SER A 53 -17.48 8.72 -18.77
C SER A 53 -16.02 8.24 -18.98
N VAL A 54 -15.54 8.13 -20.22
CA VAL A 54 -14.16 7.82 -20.53
C VAL A 54 -13.36 9.11 -20.64
N THR A 55 -12.26 9.22 -19.88
CA THR A 55 -11.44 10.43 -19.82
C THR A 55 -9.98 10.10 -20.08
N TYR A 56 -9.29 10.96 -20.84
CA TYR A 56 -7.86 10.89 -21.03
C TYR A 56 -7.12 11.24 -19.74
N THR A 57 -6.23 10.37 -19.29
CA THR A 57 -5.52 10.48 -18.02
C THR A 57 -4.00 10.48 -18.15
N GLY A 58 -3.47 10.18 -19.34
CA GLY A 58 -2.03 10.01 -19.56
C GLY A 58 -1.15 11.22 -19.20
N ASP A 59 -1.66 12.44 -19.36
CA ASP A 59 -0.90 13.68 -19.10
C ASP A 59 -1.24 14.35 -17.76
N GLN A 60 -2.15 13.81 -16.97
CA GLN A 60 -2.54 14.39 -15.68
C GLN A 60 -1.41 14.20 -14.66
N LYS A 61 -0.63 15.25 -14.42
CA LYS A 61 0.42 15.28 -13.41
C LYS A 61 -0.17 15.67 -12.05
N GLY A 62 0.09 14.83 -11.06
CA GLY A 62 -0.33 15.05 -9.67
C GLY A 62 -1.82 14.79 -9.47
N GLY A 63 -2.16 14.11 -8.42
CA GLY A 63 -3.52 13.82 -8.02
C GLY A 63 -3.72 12.38 -7.57
N ASP A 64 -4.93 12.04 -7.21
CA ASP A 64 -5.29 10.74 -6.64
C ASP A 64 -4.98 9.55 -7.57
N PHE A 65 -4.90 9.79 -8.90
CA PHE A 65 -4.54 8.77 -9.88
C PHE A 65 -3.15 8.17 -9.70
N GLU A 66 -2.15 9.02 -9.46
CA GLU A 66 -0.76 8.54 -9.27
C GLU A 66 -0.66 7.60 -8.09
N HIS A 67 -1.47 7.84 -7.07
CA HIS A 67 -1.51 7.00 -5.88
C HIS A 67 -2.21 5.66 -6.12
N ILE A 68 -3.31 5.65 -6.90
CA ILE A 68 -4.03 4.42 -7.22
C ILE A 68 -3.15 3.46 -8.04
N PHE A 69 -2.39 4.00 -8.98
CA PHE A 69 -1.58 3.22 -9.91
C PHE A 69 -0.08 3.26 -9.61
N HIS A 70 0.30 3.61 -8.37
CA HIS A 70 1.69 3.58 -7.87
C HIS A 70 2.68 4.39 -8.75
N GLY A 71 2.29 5.59 -9.14
CA GLY A 71 3.11 6.50 -9.96
C GLY A 71 2.98 6.28 -11.46
N ASN A 72 2.31 5.22 -11.91
CA ASN A 72 1.97 5.00 -13.31
C ASN A 72 0.59 5.56 -13.64
N ARG A 73 0.27 5.67 -14.94
CA ARG A 73 -1.01 6.20 -15.40
C ARG A 73 -1.49 5.44 -16.63
N PRO A 74 -2.75 4.96 -16.65
CA PRO A 74 -3.37 4.48 -17.87
C PRO A 74 -3.60 5.65 -18.84
N ASP A 75 -3.58 5.39 -20.14
CA ASP A 75 -3.87 6.41 -21.14
C ASP A 75 -5.28 6.98 -20.97
N PHE A 76 -6.27 6.11 -20.80
CA PHE A 76 -7.66 6.50 -20.54
C PHE A 76 -8.23 5.72 -19.38
N THR A 77 -9.08 6.40 -18.62
CA THR A 77 -9.81 5.80 -17.51
C THR A 77 -11.32 6.03 -17.70
N TRP A 78 -12.07 4.97 -17.57
CA TRP A 78 -13.53 5.02 -17.54
C TRP A 78 -13.99 5.20 -16.10
N ILE A 79 -14.64 6.34 -15.81
CA ILE A 79 -15.04 6.74 -14.46
C ILE A 79 -16.53 7.10 -14.40
N ILE A 80 -17.15 6.89 -13.24
CA ILE A 80 -18.51 7.35 -12.97
C ILE A 80 -18.47 8.77 -12.41
N ASN A 81 -19.44 9.60 -12.78
CA ASN A 81 -19.69 10.94 -12.22
C ASN A 81 -18.52 11.93 -12.35
N ASN A 82 -17.64 11.74 -13.33
CA ASN A 82 -16.46 12.61 -13.57
C ASN A 82 -15.60 12.87 -12.32
N SER A 83 -15.61 11.96 -11.37
CA SER A 83 -14.94 12.11 -10.08
C SER A 83 -13.90 10.99 -9.92
N PHE A 84 -12.65 11.41 -9.73
CA PHE A 84 -11.46 10.54 -9.75
C PHE A 84 -11.22 9.81 -8.41
N TYR A 85 -12.28 9.32 -7.77
CA TYR A 85 -12.11 8.43 -6.65
C TYR A 85 -11.95 6.97 -7.11
N PRO A 86 -11.17 6.15 -6.42
CA PRO A 86 -10.93 4.75 -6.80
C PRO A 86 -12.21 3.96 -7.05
N TRP A 87 -13.22 4.17 -6.22
CA TRP A 87 -14.52 3.49 -6.32
C TRP A 87 -15.37 3.91 -7.52
N ASN A 88 -15.01 4.99 -8.20
CA ASN A 88 -15.65 5.44 -9.41
C ASN A 88 -15.00 4.88 -10.69
N ILE A 89 -13.84 4.22 -10.58
CA ILE A 89 -13.16 3.65 -11.74
C ILE A 89 -13.86 2.38 -12.19
N ILE A 90 -14.40 2.39 -13.41
CA ILE A 90 -15.02 1.23 -14.03
C ILE A 90 -13.95 0.36 -14.69
N SER A 91 -13.12 0.97 -15.55
CA SER A 91 -12.16 0.27 -16.39
C SER A 91 -11.02 1.20 -16.81
N ILE A 92 -10.03 0.64 -17.49
CA ILE A 92 -8.94 1.38 -18.13
C ILE A 92 -8.79 0.97 -19.60
N ILE A 93 -8.26 1.89 -20.39
CA ILE A 93 -7.93 1.68 -21.81
C ILE A 93 -6.48 2.15 -22.01
N GLU A 94 -5.64 1.24 -22.51
CA GLU A 94 -4.27 1.52 -22.93
C GLU A 94 -4.18 1.53 -24.45
N LYS A 95 -3.42 2.46 -25.00
CA LYS A 95 -3.13 2.50 -26.43
C LYS A 95 -1.63 2.39 -26.69
N LYS A 96 -1.27 1.76 -27.78
CA LYS A 96 0.11 1.69 -28.26
C LYS A 96 0.16 2.09 -29.72
N SER A 97 1.23 2.76 -30.13
CA SER A 97 1.45 3.14 -31.51
C SER A 97 2.05 2.00 -32.36
N ASN A 98 2.67 1.02 -31.71
CA ASN A 98 3.43 -0.07 -32.29
C ASN A 98 2.85 -1.44 -31.93
N ILE A 99 3.62 -2.49 -32.26
CA ILE A 99 3.30 -3.87 -31.84
C ILE A 99 3.18 -3.94 -30.32
N ILE A 100 2.13 -4.59 -29.84
CA ILE A 100 1.90 -4.80 -28.41
C ILE A 100 2.92 -5.81 -27.90
N MET A 101 3.68 -5.41 -26.87
CA MET A 101 4.70 -6.22 -26.25
C MET A 101 4.19 -6.87 -24.95
N PRO A 102 4.80 -7.97 -24.46
CA PRO A 102 4.41 -8.60 -23.20
C PRO A 102 4.41 -7.64 -22.01
N ASN A 103 5.34 -6.67 -21.97
CA ASN A 103 5.40 -5.65 -20.92
C ASN A 103 4.18 -4.71 -20.92
N ASP A 104 3.62 -4.41 -22.09
CA ASP A 104 2.41 -3.57 -22.20
C ASP A 104 1.21 -4.29 -21.59
N ILE A 105 1.10 -5.60 -21.83
CA ILE A 105 0.06 -6.44 -21.23
C ILE A 105 0.25 -6.50 -19.72
N SER A 106 1.48 -6.68 -19.24
CA SER A 106 1.80 -6.70 -17.81
C SER A 106 1.47 -5.37 -17.14
N GLN A 107 1.70 -4.25 -17.82
CA GLN A 107 1.35 -2.90 -17.34
C GLN A 107 -0.18 -2.76 -17.18
N MET A 108 -0.95 -3.11 -18.21
CA MET A 108 -2.41 -3.08 -18.17
C MET A 108 -2.96 -3.95 -17.01
N LEU A 109 -2.46 -5.19 -16.89
CA LEU A 109 -2.86 -6.09 -15.80
C LEU A 109 -2.47 -5.56 -14.43
N GLY A 110 -1.35 -4.84 -14.32
CA GLY A 110 -0.92 -4.14 -13.12
C GLY A 110 -1.92 -3.07 -12.67
N TYR A 111 -2.44 -2.27 -13.59
CA TYR A 111 -3.50 -1.29 -13.32
C TYR A 111 -4.79 -1.97 -12.83
N LEU A 112 -5.23 -3.01 -13.52
CA LEU A 112 -6.42 -3.75 -13.15
C LEU A 112 -6.28 -4.40 -11.77
N LYS A 113 -5.10 -4.93 -11.46
CA LYS A 113 -4.78 -5.46 -10.12
C LYS A 113 -4.91 -4.39 -9.04
N SER A 114 -4.40 -3.18 -9.28
CA SER A 114 -4.52 -2.07 -8.34
C SER A 114 -5.99 -1.73 -8.09
N ILE A 115 -6.81 -1.64 -9.15
CA ILE A 115 -8.24 -1.40 -9.04
C ILE A 115 -8.92 -2.45 -8.16
N VAL A 116 -8.69 -3.75 -8.43
CA VAL A 116 -9.38 -4.84 -7.69
C VAL A 116 -8.96 -4.87 -6.22
N LYS A 117 -7.69 -4.58 -5.92
CA LYS A 117 -7.18 -4.61 -4.55
C LYS A 117 -7.70 -3.49 -3.66
N VAL A 118 -7.88 -2.31 -4.22
CA VAL A 118 -8.30 -1.12 -3.47
C VAL A 118 -9.83 -1.01 -3.39
N PHE A 119 -10.55 -1.57 -4.33
CA PHE A 119 -11.98 -1.35 -4.49
C PHE A 119 -12.83 -2.22 -3.56
N PRO A 120 -13.68 -1.65 -2.69
CA PRO A 120 -14.55 -2.43 -1.81
C PRO A 120 -15.45 -3.40 -2.59
N LYS A 121 -15.51 -4.66 -2.14
CA LYS A 121 -16.39 -5.70 -2.70
C LYS A 121 -16.16 -6.05 -4.18
N ARG A 122 -15.16 -5.47 -4.85
CA ARG A 122 -14.87 -5.74 -6.25
C ARG A 122 -14.14 -7.08 -6.40
N LYS A 123 -14.73 -8.03 -7.14
CA LYS A 123 -14.17 -9.37 -7.33
C LYS A 123 -13.24 -9.44 -8.54
N TYR A 124 -13.46 -8.61 -9.56
CA TYR A 124 -12.65 -8.55 -10.76
C TYR A 124 -12.68 -7.16 -11.41
N ALA A 125 -11.74 -6.91 -12.28
CA ALA A 125 -11.71 -5.75 -13.17
C ALA A 125 -11.31 -6.19 -14.57
N ILE A 126 -11.90 -5.57 -15.57
CA ILE A 126 -11.59 -5.79 -16.99
C ILE A 126 -11.18 -4.46 -17.59
N GLY A 127 -10.18 -4.48 -18.44
CA GLY A 127 -9.72 -3.34 -19.25
C GLY A 127 -9.22 -3.80 -20.60
N CYS A 128 -8.83 -2.87 -21.46
CA CYS A 128 -8.32 -3.20 -22.78
C CYS A 128 -7.04 -2.45 -23.11
N LEU A 129 -6.28 -3.06 -24.01
CA LEU A 129 -5.05 -2.57 -24.62
C LEU A 129 -5.19 -2.70 -26.13
N THR A 130 -4.95 -1.64 -26.89
CA THR A 130 -5.08 -1.68 -28.35
C THR A 130 -3.98 -0.89 -29.07
N ASN A 131 -3.60 -1.37 -30.24
CA ASN A 131 -2.80 -0.63 -31.23
C ASN A 131 -3.59 -0.36 -32.51
N TYR A 132 -4.93 -0.43 -32.44
CA TYR A 132 -5.91 -0.28 -33.52
C TYR A 132 -5.92 -1.42 -34.58
N LYS A 133 -4.89 -2.29 -34.61
CA LYS A 133 -4.82 -3.48 -35.46
C LYS A 133 -5.23 -4.74 -34.74
N GLU A 134 -5.01 -4.73 -33.44
CA GLU A 134 -5.43 -5.76 -32.51
C GLU A 134 -5.89 -5.13 -31.19
N ILE A 135 -6.74 -5.84 -30.49
CA ILE A 135 -7.20 -5.47 -29.15
C ILE A 135 -7.05 -6.66 -28.21
N ILE A 136 -6.52 -6.38 -27.03
CA ILE A 136 -6.34 -7.35 -25.96
C ILE A 136 -7.15 -6.89 -24.77
N PHE A 137 -8.04 -7.73 -24.28
CA PHE A 137 -8.76 -7.53 -23.04
C PHE A 137 -8.05 -8.29 -21.94
N GLY A 138 -7.83 -7.63 -20.81
CA GLY A 138 -7.30 -8.23 -19.60
C GLY A 138 -8.37 -8.29 -18.53
N LYS A 139 -8.39 -9.39 -17.77
CA LYS A 139 -9.22 -9.55 -16.57
C LYS A 139 -8.33 -9.93 -15.41
N VAL A 140 -8.47 -9.20 -14.32
CA VAL A 140 -7.82 -9.52 -13.06
C VAL A 140 -8.92 -9.81 -12.05
N SER A 141 -8.83 -10.94 -11.37
CA SER A 141 -9.79 -11.36 -10.35
C SER A 141 -9.11 -11.79 -9.06
N ILE A 142 -9.84 -11.72 -7.96
CA ILE A 142 -9.41 -12.28 -6.67
C ILE A 142 -10.31 -13.48 -6.37
N VAL A 143 -9.70 -14.67 -6.32
CA VAL A 143 -10.35 -15.93 -6.01
C VAL A 143 -9.59 -16.61 -4.89
N ASN A 144 -10.26 -16.88 -3.77
CA ASN A 144 -9.64 -17.48 -2.57
C ASN A 144 -8.35 -16.73 -2.16
N ASP A 145 -8.43 -15.39 -2.12
CA ASP A 145 -7.33 -14.47 -1.78
C ASP A 145 -6.13 -14.49 -2.74
N LYS A 146 -6.22 -15.20 -3.85
CA LYS A 146 -5.20 -15.25 -4.90
C LYS A 146 -5.61 -14.42 -6.10
N VAL A 147 -4.65 -13.68 -6.65
CA VAL A 147 -4.85 -12.90 -7.88
C VAL A 147 -4.73 -13.85 -9.08
N GLN A 148 -5.76 -13.85 -9.92
CA GLN A 148 -5.79 -14.59 -11.18
C GLN A 148 -5.84 -13.60 -12.35
N TYR A 149 -5.23 -14.00 -13.47
CA TYR A 149 -5.11 -13.20 -14.68
C TYR A 149 -5.63 -13.98 -15.89
N ASP A 150 -6.59 -13.38 -16.59
CA ASP A 150 -7.13 -13.91 -17.83
C ASP A 150 -6.96 -12.88 -18.94
N ARG A 151 -6.90 -13.33 -20.20
CA ARG A 151 -6.83 -12.45 -21.37
C ARG A 151 -7.62 -13.01 -22.54
N PHE A 152 -8.15 -12.11 -23.36
CA PHE A 152 -8.77 -12.37 -24.63
C PHE A 152 -8.19 -11.43 -25.68
N SER A 153 -7.79 -11.93 -26.85
CA SER A 153 -7.20 -11.13 -27.94
C SER A 153 -8.02 -11.28 -29.21
N SER A 154 -8.21 -10.18 -29.95
CA SER A 154 -8.95 -10.18 -31.21
C SER A 154 -8.34 -9.23 -32.24
N ARG A 155 -8.41 -9.59 -33.50
CA ARG A 155 -8.13 -8.70 -34.63
C ARG A 155 -9.38 -7.93 -35.10
N ASN A 156 -10.57 -8.33 -34.67
CA ASN A 156 -11.80 -7.57 -34.91
C ASN A 156 -11.92 -6.42 -33.89
N VAL A 157 -11.04 -5.39 -34.07
CA VAL A 157 -10.91 -4.28 -33.15
C VAL A 157 -12.19 -3.45 -33.10
N ILE A 158 -12.75 -3.13 -34.28
CA ILE A 158 -13.91 -2.22 -34.40
C ILE A 158 -15.09 -2.76 -33.59
N GLU A 159 -15.51 -4.00 -33.85
CA GLU A 159 -16.64 -4.62 -33.19
C GLU A 159 -16.40 -4.82 -31.69
N ASN A 160 -15.25 -5.42 -31.32
CA ASN A 160 -14.99 -5.74 -29.91
C ASN A 160 -14.76 -4.50 -29.07
N PHE A 161 -14.15 -3.45 -29.63
CA PHE A 161 -13.95 -2.21 -28.90
C PHE A 161 -15.27 -1.44 -28.75
N TRP A 162 -16.12 -1.43 -29.80
CA TRP A 162 -17.47 -0.89 -29.73
C TRP A 162 -18.30 -1.59 -28.64
N LYS A 163 -18.32 -2.91 -28.64
CA LYS A 163 -18.99 -3.71 -27.59
C LYS A 163 -18.46 -3.37 -26.19
N PHE A 164 -17.15 -3.26 -26.03
CA PHE A 164 -16.55 -2.91 -24.75
C PHE A 164 -17.00 -1.53 -24.24
N LEU A 165 -17.00 -0.51 -25.09
CA LEU A 165 -17.40 0.85 -24.73
C LEU A 165 -18.90 0.98 -24.36
N HIS A 166 -19.70 0.02 -24.77
CA HIS A 166 -21.15 -0.05 -24.46
C HIS A 166 -21.48 -1.07 -23.38
N CYS A 167 -20.46 -1.71 -22.76
CA CYS A 167 -20.68 -2.58 -21.61
C CYS A 167 -21.30 -1.82 -20.46
N LYS A 168 -22.17 -2.49 -19.69
CA LYS A 168 -22.57 -1.98 -18.40
C LYS A 168 -21.41 -2.07 -17.42
N PRO A 169 -21.26 -1.11 -16.47
CA PRO A 169 -20.18 -1.12 -15.50
C PRO A 169 -19.99 -2.45 -14.74
N ASN A 170 -21.12 -3.11 -14.39
CA ASN A 170 -21.08 -4.40 -13.70
C ASN A 170 -20.50 -5.54 -14.53
N HIS A 171 -20.59 -5.50 -15.88
CA HIS A 171 -19.95 -6.49 -16.76
C HIS A 171 -18.43 -6.37 -16.72
N LEU A 172 -17.91 -5.19 -16.36
CA LEU A 172 -16.48 -4.92 -16.19
C LEU A 172 -16.02 -5.07 -14.73
N GLY A 173 -16.88 -5.66 -13.90
CA GLY A 173 -16.61 -5.93 -12.48
C GLY A 173 -16.79 -4.75 -11.54
N HIS A 174 -17.34 -3.63 -12.05
CA HIS A 174 -17.63 -2.50 -11.19
C HIS A 174 -18.83 -2.82 -10.25
N VAL A 175 -18.64 -2.51 -8.98
CA VAL A 175 -19.66 -2.62 -7.93
C VAL A 175 -20.00 -1.22 -7.46
N GLN A 176 -21.25 -0.90 -7.35
CA GLN A 176 -21.65 0.41 -6.82
C GLN A 176 -21.20 0.53 -5.36
N PHE A 177 -20.42 1.54 -5.10
CA PHE A 177 -19.98 1.93 -3.76
C PHE A 177 -20.02 3.45 -3.66
N SER A 178 -20.48 3.95 -2.54
CA SER A 178 -20.47 5.39 -2.26
C SER A 178 -20.10 5.62 -0.80
N ILE A 179 -19.29 6.62 -0.58
CA ILE A 179 -19.12 7.18 0.75
C ILE A 179 -20.37 8.01 1.05
N PRO A 180 -21.00 7.85 2.22
CA PRO A 180 -22.18 8.64 2.57
C PRO A 180 -21.93 10.15 2.42
N ASN A 181 -22.87 10.88 1.85
CA ASN A 181 -22.76 12.31 1.58
C ASN A 181 -22.53 13.19 2.83
N VAL A 182 -22.76 12.63 4.01
CA VAL A 182 -22.48 13.29 5.29
C VAL A 182 -20.96 13.42 5.58
N PHE A 183 -20.13 12.69 4.82
CA PHE A 183 -18.67 12.78 4.91
C PHE A 183 -18.14 13.71 3.82
N GLU A 184 -17.58 14.82 4.21
CA GLU A 184 -16.89 15.71 3.29
C GLU A 184 -15.45 15.23 3.08
N ILE A 185 -15.13 14.73 1.87
CA ILE A 185 -13.77 14.29 1.52
C ILE A 185 -12.91 15.54 1.28
N LYS A 186 -11.77 15.66 1.99
CA LYS A 186 -10.86 16.80 1.92
C LYS A 186 -9.61 16.53 1.08
N SER A 187 -8.91 15.44 1.35
CA SER A 187 -7.64 15.11 0.67
C SER A 187 -7.27 13.65 0.85
N LEU A 188 -6.48 13.13 -0.07
CA LEU A 188 -5.79 11.85 0.11
C LEU A 188 -4.71 12.02 1.17
N LEU A 189 -4.63 11.10 2.13
CA LEU A 189 -3.59 11.02 3.16
C LEU A 189 -2.49 10.03 2.80
N GLY A 190 -2.85 8.95 2.11
CA GLY A 190 -1.90 7.95 1.69
C GLY A 190 -2.55 6.78 0.94
N SER A 191 -1.69 5.99 0.30
CA SER A 191 -2.09 4.77 -0.39
C SER A 191 -1.15 3.63 -0.01
N GLY A 192 -1.72 2.49 0.33
CA GLY A 192 -1.02 1.23 0.56
C GLY A 192 -1.24 0.23 -0.57
N ALA A 193 -0.68 -0.96 -0.43
CA ALA A 193 -0.84 -2.04 -1.42
C ALA A 193 -2.30 -2.48 -1.62
N ASN A 194 -3.14 -2.34 -0.60
CA ASN A 194 -4.51 -2.87 -0.57
C ASN A 194 -5.55 -1.85 -0.09
N ALA A 195 -5.16 -0.60 0.20
CA ALA A 195 -6.05 0.40 0.76
C ALA A 195 -5.68 1.82 0.33
N MET A 196 -6.66 2.71 0.35
CA MET A 196 -6.47 4.16 0.26
C MET A 196 -7.06 4.83 1.50
N VAL A 197 -6.39 5.88 1.95
CA VAL A 197 -6.77 6.62 3.16
C VAL A 197 -7.01 8.07 2.80
N TYR A 198 -8.20 8.56 3.07
CA TYR A 198 -8.58 9.96 2.84
C TYR A 198 -8.85 10.68 4.15
N ARG A 199 -8.57 11.97 4.19
CA ARG A 199 -9.06 12.89 5.21
C ARG A 199 -10.51 13.24 4.88
N ILE A 200 -11.37 13.08 5.87
CA ILE A 200 -12.77 13.50 5.78
C ILE A 200 -13.14 14.38 6.97
N VAL A 201 -14.23 15.13 6.81
CA VAL A 201 -14.92 15.82 7.92
C VAL A 201 -16.30 15.21 8.09
N TYR A 202 -16.63 14.85 9.33
CA TYR A 202 -17.93 14.37 9.73
C TYR A 202 -18.33 14.99 11.08
N ASN A 203 -19.48 15.65 11.13
CA ASN A 203 -19.94 16.39 12.32
C ASN A 203 -18.87 17.36 12.89
N ASN A 204 -18.19 18.10 12.01
CA ASN A 204 -17.11 19.02 12.33
C ASN A 204 -15.86 18.37 12.99
N ILE A 205 -15.74 17.05 12.93
CA ILE A 205 -14.58 16.30 13.40
C ILE A 205 -13.85 15.72 12.19
N GLU A 206 -12.52 15.83 12.20
CA GLU A 206 -11.69 15.20 11.17
C GLU A 206 -11.45 13.72 11.50
N TYR A 207 -11.57 12.89 10.46
CA TYR A 207 -11.24 11.47 10.48
C TYR A 207 -10.36 11.11 9.27
N ALA A 208 -9.58 10.06 9.42
CA ALA A 208 -9.03 9.32 8.30
C ALA A 208 -10.01 8.18 7.96
N ILE A 209 -10.43 8.09 6.69
CA ILE A 209 -11.23 6.98 6.19
C ILE A 209 -10.34 6.04 5.40
N LYS A 210 -10.23 4.78 5.83
CA LYS A 210 -9.49 3.71 5.14
C LYS A 210 -10.47 2.89 4.32
N ILE A 211 -10.23 2.85 3.01
CA ILE A 211 -11.04 2.14 2.03
C ILE A 211 -10.19 1.03 1.44
N SER A 212 -10.66 -0.21 1.50
CA SER A 212 -9.98 -1.38 0.96
C SER A 212 -10.99 -2.42 0.48
N ASN A 213 -10.53 -3.36 -0.35
CA ASN A 213 -11.38 -4.47 -0.77
C ASN A 213 -11.75 -5.40 0.40
N LYS A 214 -10.82 -5.63 1.32
CA LYS A 214 -11.08 -6.34 2.58
C LYS A 214 -11.35 -5.33 3.68
N MET A 215 -12.47 -5.49 4.40
CA MET A 215 -12.71 -4.69 5.59
C MET A 215 -11.64 -5.00 6.64
N PRO A 216 -10.94 -3.99 7.18
CA PRO A 216 -9.93 -4.19 8.22
C PRO A 216 -10.58 -4.37 9.61
N THR A 217 -11.43 -5.40 9.75
CA THR A 217 -12.08 -5.76 11.03
C THR A 217 -11.05 -6.11 12.10
N LYS A 218 -9.96 -6.75 11.69
CA LYS A 218 -8.86 -7.12 12.58
C LYS A 218 -8.26 -5.92 13.31
N GLU A 219 -8.02 -4.81 12.62
CA GLU A 219 -7.48 -3.58 13.21
C GLU A 219 -8.44 -3.02 14.26
N TYR A 220 -9.74 -3.05 13.99
CA TYR A 220 -10.77 -2.65 14.95
C TYR A 220 -10.82 -3.56 16.18
N ASP A 221 -10.77 -4.88 15.99
CA ASP A 221 -10.79 -5.85 17.10
C ASP A 221 -9.58 -5.68 18.02
N ILE A 222 -8.40 -5.44 17.44
CA ILE A 222 -7.18 -5.11 18.18
C ILE A 222 -7.36 -3.83 18.99
N PHE A 223 -7.87 -2.77 18.34
CA PHE A 223 -8.15 -1.50 19.03
C PHE A 223 -9.10 -1.67 20.20
N GLN A 224 -10.19 -2.44 20.08
CA GLN A 224 -11.12 -2.68 21.18
C GLN A 224 -10.41 -3.34 22.37
N LYS A 225 -9.53 -4.32 22.12
CA LYS A 225 -8.73 -4.95 23.19
C LYS A 225 -7.72 -3.98 23.82
N MET A 226 -7.00 -3.20 23.00
CA MET A 226 -6.06 -2.19 23.47
C MET A 226 -6.77 -1.14 24.37
N LYS A 227 -7.99 -0.74 24.01
CA LYS A 227 -8.80 0.22 24.76
C LYS A 227 -9.11 -0.27 26.17
N VAL A 228 -9.34 -1.57 26.37
CA VAL A 228 -9.53 -2.16 27.72
C VAL A 228 -8.28 -1.93 28.57
N TYR A 229 -7.10 -2.24 28.06
CA TYR A 229 -5.84 -2.06 28.78
C TYR A 229 -5.49 -0.59 29.03
N MET A 230 -5.82 0.29 28.10
CA MET A 230 -5.62 1.73 28.24
C MET A 230 -6.45 2.30 29.40
N ASN A 231 -7.70 1.86 29.54
CA ASN A 231 -8.60 2.32 30.62
C ASN A 231 -8.20 1.76 32.00
N MET A 232 -7.48 0.64 32.05
CA MET A 232 -6.97 0.04 33.28
C MET A 232 -5.64 0.67 33.77
N SER A 233 -4.98 1.43 32.92
CA SER A 233 -3.72 2.08 33.26
C SER A 233 -3.99 3.51 33.72
N ASP A 234 -3.46 3.92 34.89
CA ASP A 234 -3.45 5.33 35.38
C ASP A 234 -2.63 6.26 34.47
N LEU A 235 -2.23 5.78 33.30
CA LEU A 235 -1.32 6.44 32.40
C LEU A 235 -2.12 7.09 31.26
N ASN A 236 -1.94 8.39 31.09
CA ASN A 236 -2.52 9.23 30.03
C ASN A 236 -1.96 8.85 28.65
N TYR A 237 -2.13 7.58 28.23
CA TYR A 237 -1.70 7.12 26.91
C TYR A 237 -2.78 7.38 25.88
N LYS A 238 -2.36 7.75 24.68
CA LYS A 238 -3.25 7.93 23.53
C LYS A 238 -2.90 6.88 22.49
N ILE A 239 -3.90 6.22 21.98
CA ILE A 239 -3.82 5.34 20.80
C ILE A 239 -4.75 5.87 19.73
N ILE A 240 -4.53 5.43 18.48
CA ILE A 240 -5.44 5.76 17.39
C ILE A 240 -6.83 5.19 17.72
N GLU A 241 -7.88 5.99 17.61
CA GLU A 241 -9.25 5.52 17.77
C GLU A 241 -9.77 5.03 16.43
N ILE A 242 -10.41 3.86 16.43
CA ILE A 242 -10.93 3.20 15.21
C ILE A 242 -12.42 2.92 15.38
N ASP A 243 -13.21 3.22 14.35
CA ASP A 243 -14.62 2.89 14.22
C ASP A 243 -14.88 2.22 12.88
N ILE A 244 -15.78 1.23 12.86
CA ILE A 244 -16.17 0.52 11.63
C ILE A 244 -17.52 1.03 11.17
N LYS A 245 -17.60 1.36 9.89
CA LYS A 245 -18.81 1.63 9.16
C LYS A 245 -18.97 0.63 7.99
N GLU A 246 -20.14 0.59 7.40
CA GLU A 246 -20.37 -0.31 6.28
C GLU A 246 -19.41 0.02 5.10
N GLY A 247 -18.45 -0.87 4.84
CA GLY A 247 -17.50 -0.78 3.72
C GLY A 247 -16.24 0.04 3.95
N PHE A 248 -16.03 0.64 5.15
CA PHE A 248 -14.82 1.42 5.46
C PHE A 248 -14.56 1.52 6.96
N VAL A 249 -13.36 1.94 7.31
CA VAL A 249 -12.94 2.20 8.67
C VAL A 249 -12.62 3.67 8.85
N LEU A 250 -13.12 4.25 9.93
CA LEU A 250 -12.78 5.60 10.38
C LEU A 250 -11.75 5.53 11.51
N SER A 251 -10.74 6.38 11.43
CA SER A 251 -9.77 6.53 12.53
C SER A 251 -9.52 8.00 12.87
N LYS A 252 -9.19 8.27 14.13
CA LYS A 252 -8.76 9.58 14.64
C LYS A 252 -7.72 9.43 15.75
N PRO A 253 -6.83 10.43 15.96
CA PRO A 253 -6.78 11.68 15.22
C PRO A 253 -6.26 11.50 13.79
N VAL A 254 -6.52 12.49 12.94
CA VAL A 254 -5.84 12.64 11.66
C VAL A 254 -4.49 13.30 11.90
N GLY A 255 -3.44 12.79 11.28
CA GLY A 255 -2.09 13.32 11.40
C GLY A 255 -1.36 13.38 10.08
N THR A 256 -0.15 13.90 10.12
CA THR A 256 0.81 13.86 9.00
C THR A 256 1.87 12.82 9.28
N MET A 257 2.37 12.13 8.26
CA MET A 257 3.50 11.20 8.44
C MET A 257 4.69 11.91 9.07
N ILE A 258 5.31 11.25 10.05
CA ILE A 258 6.53 11.74 10.69
C ILE A 258 7.68 11.79 9.68
N LYS A 259 8.52 12.83 9.76
CA LYS A 259 9.72 12.92 8.91
C LYS A 259 10.85 12.08 9.47
N ASN A 260 11.79 11.66 8.59
CA ASN A 260 12.96 10.87 9.00
C ASN A 260 13.75 11.55 10.13
N ASP A 261 13.97 12.85 10.05
CA ASP A 261 14.74 13.58 11.06
C ASP A 261 14.02 13.72 12.40
N ASP A 262 12.69 13.72 12.37
CA ASP A 262 11.86 13.86 13.56
C ASP A 262 11.73 12.57 14.35
N ILE A 263 11.83 11.38 13.71
CA ILE A 263 11.67 10.09 14.41
C ILE A 263 12.71 9.88 15.53
N CYS A 264 13.85 10.55 15.44
CA CYS A 264 14.91 10.48 16.45
C CYS A 264 14.66 11.37 17.68
N LYS A 265 13.56 12.11 17.73
CA LYS A 265 13.19 12.87 18.94
C LYS A 265 12.69 11.93 20.01
N THR A 266 13.34 11.94 21.16
CA THR A 266 13.05 11.04 22.30
C THR A 266 11.57 11.05 22.69
N LYS A 267 10.92 12.21 22.65
CA LYS A 267 9.49 12.32 23.00
C LYS A 267 8.59 11.44 22.13
N TYR A 268 8.85 11.34 20.81
CA TYR A 268 8.04 10.54 19.90
C TYR A 268 8.30 9.04 20.08
N ILE A 269 9.56 8.67 20.26
CA ILE A 269 9.91 7.28 20.55
C ILE A 269 9.22 6.82 21.84
N ILE A 270 9.26 7.60 22.91
CA ILE A 270 8.56 7.25 24.16
C ILE A 270 7.06 7.09 23.94
N GLN A 271 6.42 7.95 23.14
CA GLN A 271 4.99 7.85 22.85
C GLN A 271 4.67 6.57 22.06
N ILE A 272 5.50 6.20 21.08
CA ILE A 272 5.33 4.97 20.30
C ILE A 272 5.54 3.72 21.17
N LEU A 273 6.58 3.71 22.00
CA LEU A 273 6.88 2.59 22.91
C LEU A 273 5.74 2.32 23.87
N LYS A 274 5.11 3.38 24.38
CA LYS A 274 3.93 3.27 25.25
C LYS A 274 2.74 2.64 24.54
N GLN A 275 2.48 3.03 23.29
CA GLN A 275 1.40 2.45 22.49
C GLN A 275 1.69 0.99 22.14
N LEU A 276 2.95 0.68 21.81
CA LEU A 276 3.39 -0.68 21.57
C LEU A 276 3.19 -1.57 22.81
N ALA A 277 3.57 -1.08 24.01
CA ALA A 277 3.37 -1.82 25.25
C ALA A 277 1.88 -2.11 25.53
N ILE A 278 0.96 -1.19 25.20
CA ILE A 278 -0.48 -1.44 25.29
C ILE A 278 -0.91 -2.56 24.35
N GLY A 279 -0.46 -2.53 23.08
CA GLY A 279 -0.73 -3.58 22.10
C GLY A 279 -0.21 -4.94 22.55
N GLN A 280 0.98 -4.97 23.14
CA GLN A 280 1.60 -6.19 23.67
C GLN A 280 0.86 -6.72 24.92
N LYS A 281 0.41 -5.84 25.83
CA LYS A 281 -0.47 -6.22 26.95
C LYS A 281 -1.80 -6.79 26.45
N ALA A 282 -2.29 -6.35 25.31
CA ALA A 282 -3.45 -6.94 24.63
C ALA A 282 -3.14 -8.27 23.89
N GLY A 283 -1.88 -8.72 23.93
CA GLY A 283 -1.43 -9.99 23.35
C GLY A 283 -0.90 -9.91 21.92
N TYR A 284 -0.74 -8.71 21.35
CA TYR A 284 -0.40 -8.54 19.93
C TYR A 284 1.05 -8.12 19.69
N VAL A 285 1.60 -8.60 18.58
CA VAL A 285 2.85 -8.17 17.95
C VAL A 285 2.47 -7.40 16.69
N HIS A 286 2.97 -6.18 16.52
CA HIS A 286 2.59 -5.29 15.41
C HIS A 286 3.13 -5.76 14.05
N ARG A 287 4.39 -6.19 14.01
CA ARG A 287 5.17 -6.69 12.86
C ARG A 287 5.52 -5.65 11.78
N ASP A 288 4.76 -4.57 11.63
CA ASP A 288 4.99 -3.56 10.58
C ASP A 288 5.43 -2.20 11.17
N ILE A 289 6.41 -2.23 12.09
CA ILE A 289 7.00 -1.01 12.67
C ILE A 289 7.92 -0.36 11.64
N ARG A 290 7.49 0.80 11.11
CA ARG A 290 8.24 1.62 10.15
C ARG A 290 7.73 3.06 10.18
N ILE A 291 8.55 3.97 9.68
CA ILE A 291 8.25 5.41 9.71
C ILE A 291 6.91 5.77 9.04
N ASN A 292 6.54 5.05 7.99
CA ASN A 292 5.27 5.28 7.27
C ASN A 292 4.03 4.92 8.10
N ASN A 293 4.20 4.17 9.19
CA ASN A 293 3.14 3.80 10.11
C ASN A 293 3.15 4.63 11.39
N ILE A 294 3.76 5.82 11.33
CA ILE A 294 3.79 6.79 12.44
C ILE A 294 3.29 8.14 11.93
N ILE A 295 2.28 8.68 12.60
CA ILE A 295 1.72 10.00 12.30
C ILE A 295 1.86 10.93 13.51
N LEU A 296 1.99 12.21 13.24
CA LEU A 296 1.91 13.29 14.22
C LEU A 296 0.57 13.98 14.11
N ASP A 297 -0.15 14.09 15.24
CA ASP A 297 -1.38 14.88 15.29
C ASP A 297 -1.09 16.40 15.39
N ARG A 298 -2.15 17.21 15.43
CA ARG A 298 -2.04 18.67 15.57
C ARG A 298 -1.42 19.14 16.90
N ASN A 299 -1.40 18.26 17.90
CA ASN A 299 -0.82 18.52 19.22
C ASN A 299 0.62 18.00 19.32
N ASP A 300 1.22 17.64 18.19
CA ASP A 300 2.59 17.11 18.13
C ASP A 300 2.78 15.82 18.96
N TYR A 301 1.74 14.97 18.98
CA TYR A 301 1.76 13.64 19.58
C TYR A 301 1.89 12.57 18.50
N ALA A 302 2.81 11.63 18.69
CA ALA A 302 3.08 10.54 17.75
C ALA A 302 2.13 9.36 17.98
N TYR A 303 1.50 8.87 16.91
CA TYR A 303 0.64 7.70 16.92
C TYR A 303 1.19 6.61 16.03
N LEU A 304 1.24 5.39 16.55
CA LEU A 304 1.49 4.18 15.79
C LEU A 304 0.18 3.69 15.17
N ILE A 305 0.17 3.52 13.85
CA ILE A 305 -1.01 3.15 13.05
C ILE A 305 -0.77 1.86 12.28
N ASP A 306 -1.83 1.34 11.65
CA ASP A 306 -1.81 0.19 10.72
C ASP A 306 -1.45 -1.14 11.41
N TRP A 307 -2.32 -1.59 12.30
CA TRP A 307 -2.23 -2.86 13.03
C TRP A 307 -2.72 -4.08 12.21
N ASP A 308 -2.99 -3.91 10.90
CA ASP A 308 -3.51 -5.00 10.05
C ASP A 308 -2.56 -6.20 9.97
N SER A 309 -1.24 -5.95 9.95
CA SER A 309 -0.21 -7.01 9.93
C SER A 309 -0.01 -7.72 11.26
N SER A 310 -0.63 -7.25 12.35
CA SER A 310 -0.41 -7.75 13.70
C SER A 310 -0.83 -9.21 13.86
N THR A 311 -0.24 -9.89 14.84
CA THR A 311 -0.62 -11.25 15.21
C THR A 311 -0.40 -11.48 16.71
N PHE A 312 -0.83 -12.62 17.24
CA PHE A 312 -0.57 -12.98 18.63
C PHE A 312 0.91 -13.31 18.87
N ASN A 313 1.38 -13.01 20.07
CA ASN A 313 2.73 -13.41 20.50
C ASN A 313 2.90 -14.92 20.42
N GLY A 314 4.00 -15.40 19.83
CA GLY A 314 4.29 -16.80 19.61
C GLY A 314 3.55 -17.43 18.41
N PHE A 315 2.70 -16.69 17.72
CA PHE A 315 2.04 -17.19 16.51
C PHE A 315 3.06 -17.44 15.39
N LYS A 316 2.92 -18.59 14.72
CA LYS A 316 3.72 -19.00 13.58
C LYS A 316 2.87 -19.04 12.30
N GLY A 317 3.28 -18.33 11.27
CA GLY A 317 2.52 -18.26 10.02
C GLY A 317 3.19 -17.39 8.96
N GLU A 318 2.44 -16.99 7.95
CA GLU A 318 2.92 -16.14 6.87
C GLU A 318 3.35 -14.75 7.39
N TYR A 319 4.51 -14.27 6.89
CA TYR A 319 5.04 -12.98 7.27
C TYR A 319 4.53 -11.87 6.34
N GLU A 320 3.83 -10.90 6.92
CA GLU A 320 3.24 -9.75 6.24
C GLU A 320 3.84 -8.41 6.69
N GLY A 321 4.92 -8.43 7.47
CA GLY A 321 5.50 -7.25 8.10
C GLY A 321 6.55 -6.51 7.26
N ALA A 322 7.14 -5.48 7.86
CA ALA A 322 8.19 -4.67 7.25
C ALA A 322 9.55 -5.38 7.24
N PHE A 323 10.04 -5.75 6.07
CA PHE A 323 11.36 -6.41 5.93
C PHE A 323 12.52 -5.55 6.40
N ILE A 324 12.51 -4.26 6.04
CA ILE A 324 13.66 -3.38 6.29
C ILE A 324 13.96 -3.19 7.78
N THR A 325 12.95 -3.31 8.64
CA THR A 325 13.07 -3.17 10.09
C THR A 325 12.91 -4.50 10.84
N ALA A 326 12.57 -5.60 10.15
CA ALA A 326 12.37 -6.91 10.76
C ALA A 326 13.61 -7.40 11.53
N SER A 327 13.42 -8.10 12.64
CA SER A 327 14.53 -8.69 13.39
C SER A 327 15.31 -9.73 12.56
N THR A 328 16.56 -9.97 12.88
CA THR A 328 17.40 -10.96 12.20
C THR A 328 16.81 -12.37 12.26
N PRO A 329 16.27 -12.86 13.40
CA PRO A 329 15.60 -14.16 13.46
C PRO A 329 14.37 -14.26 12.54
N VAL A 330 13.57 -13.20 12.43
CA VAL A 330 12.42 -13.13 11.50
C VAL A 330 12.88 -13.29 10.06
N LEU A 331 13.92 -12.56 9.65
CA LEU A 331 14.49 -12.64 8.29
C LEU A 331 15.07 -14.03 7.99
N LYS A 332 15.75 -14.66 8.95
CA LYS A 332 16.28 -16.03 8.82
C LYS A 332 15.15 -17.05 8.63
N GLN A 333 14.10 -16.98 9.46
CA GLN A 333 12.93 -17.85 9.33
C GLN A 333 12.20 -17.62 8.01
N TYR A 334 12.06 -16.36 7.59
CA TYR A 334 11.48 -16.04 6.28
C TYR A 334 12.24 -16.73 5.13
N SER A 335 13.55 -16.61 5.09
CA SER A 335 14.38 -17.24 4.06
C SER A 335 14.27 -18.76 4.06
N SER A 336 14.29 -19.39 5.24
CA SER A 336 14.24 -20.86 5.36
C SER A 336 12.88 -21.46 5.01
N SER A 337 11.78 -20.72 5.25
CA SER A 337 10.40 -21.18 5.03
C SER A 337 9.72 -20.54 3.82
N ASN A 338 10.43 -19.71 3.04
CA ASN A 338 9.86 -18.89 1.98
C ASN A 338 8.67 -18.04 2.50
N GLY A 339 8.81 -17.50 3.71
CA GLY A 339 7.85 -16.62 4.36
C GLY A 339 6.62 -17.28 4.97
N LYS A 340 6.46 -18.59 4.85
CA LYS A 340 5.24 -19.30 5.27
C LYS A 340 5.18 -19.64 6.76
N GLU A 341 6.32 -19.77 7.41
CA GLU A 341 6.42 -20.23 8.79
C GLU A 341 7.34 -19.35 9.62
N VAL A 342 6.92 -18.09 9.82
CA VAL A 342 7.66 -17.12 10.60
C VAL A 342 6.97 -16.89 11.93
N SER A 343 7.70 -17.05 13.03
CA SER A 343 7.18 -16.81 14.38
C SER A 343 7.28 -15.31 14.71
N ALA A 344 6.28 -14.79 15.42
CA ALA A 344 6.21 -13.40 15.86
C ALA A 344 6.30 -13.31 17.39
N TYR A 345 7.22 -12.50 17.90
CA TYR A 345 7.40 -12.28 19.33
C TYR A 345 7.44 -10.79 19.66
N TYR A 346 7.06 -10.42 20.88
CA TYR A 346 7.07 -9.01 21.34
C TYR A 346 8.42 -8.32 21.08
N ALA A 347 9.52 -9.05 21.29
CA ALA A 347 10.86 -8.53 21.07
C ALA A 347 11.12 -8.08 19.61
N ASP A 348 10.48 -8.70 18.62
CA ASP A 348 10.66 -8.35 17.22
C ASP A 348 10.23 -6.92 16.91
N ASP A 349 9.15 -6.42 17.55
CA ASP A 349 8.69 -5.04 17.40
C ASP A 349 9.66 -4.04 18.02
N TRP A 350 10.23 -4.36 19.18
CA TRP A 350 11.24 -3.51 19.82
C TRP A 350 12.51 -3.40 18.97
N VAL A 351 12.97 -4.53 18.44
CA VAL A 351 14.09 -4.56 17.48
C VAL A 351 13.77 -3.71 16.25
N SER A 352 12.53 -3.77 15.75
CA SER A 352 12.10 -2.96 14.61
C SER A 352 12.17 -1.46 14.89
N ILE A 353 11.84 -1.00 16.11
CA ILE A 353 12.02 0.41 16.51
C ILE A 353 13.49 0.80 16.49
N ILE A 354 14.37 -0.02 17.00
CA ILE A 354 15.82 0.27 17.00
C ILE A 354 16.33 0.38 15.56
N TYR A 355 16.01 -0.58 14.69
CA TYR A 355 16.40 -0.48 13.27
C TYR A 355 15.79 0.74 12.59
N MET A 356 14.57 1.13 12.91
CA MET A 356 13.95 2.34 12.36
C MET A 356 14.73 3.60 12.76
N ILE A 357 15.17 3.72 14.01
CA ILE A 357 16.02 4.83 14.49
C ILE A 357 17.37 4.81 13.73
N LEU A 358 18.04 3.69 13.69
CA LEU A 358 19.33 3.56 13.01
C LEU A 358 19.23 3.90 11.51
N LEU A 359 18.22 3.38 10.82
CA LEU A 359 17.98 3.64 9.40
C LEU A 359 17.71 5.11 9.11
N SER A 360 17.06 5.84 10.03
CA SER A 360 16.80 7.26 9.84
C SER A 360 18.07 8.13 9.86
N ARG A 361 19.18 7.59 10.40
CA ARG A 361 20.48 8.23 10.48
C ARG A 361 21.50 7.72 9.46
N CYS A 362 21.19 6.65 8.74
CA CYS A 362 22.06 6.14 7.67
C CYS A 362 22.14 7.10 6.48
N SER A 363 23.23 6.96 5.74
CA SER A 363 23.39 7.62 4.45
C SER A 363 22.26 7.24 3.49
N LYS A 364 21.90 8.16 2.58
CA LYS A 364 20.85 7.91 1.59
C LYS A 364 21.15 6.69 0.72
N ASP A 365 22.41 6.45 0.38
CA ASP A 365 22.84 5.32 -0.44
C ASP A 365 22.68 4.00 0.30
N LYS A 366 23.07 3.94 1.60
CA LYS A 366 22.85 2.76 2.44
C LYS A 366 21.36 2.44 2.56
N VAL A 367 20.53 3.44 2.88
CA VAL A 367 19.08 3.26 2.97
C VAL A 367 18.48 2.81 1.64
N LYS A 368 18.94 3.36 0.50
CA LYS A 368 18.50 2.95 -0.83
C LYS A 368 18.80 1.47 -1.09
N THR A 369 20.02 1.03 -0.81
CA THR A 369 20.43 -0.38 -0.94
C THR A 369 19.54 -1.29 -0.09
N LEU A 370 19.36 -0.98 1.19
CA LEU A 370 18.54 -1.77 2.10
C LEU A 370 17.06 -1.81 1.66
N LYS A 371 16.51 -0.71 1.12
CA LYS A 371 15.15 -0.68 0.55
C LYS A 371 15.02 -1.58 -0.68
N ILE A 372 16.03 -1.64 -1.55
CA ILE A 372 16.04 -2.55 -2.70
C ILE A 372 16.02 -4.00 -2.22
N ARG A 373 16.90 -4.38 -1.27
CA ARG A 373 16.89 -5.73 -0.69
C ARG A 373 15.53 -6.09 -0.09
N ALA A 374 14.98 -5.18 0.70
CA ALA A 374 13.66 -5.38 1.32
C ALA A 374 12.54 -5.52 0.29
N SER A 375 12.53 -4.71 -0.79
CA SER A 375 11.48 -4.75 -1.82
C SER A 375 11.49 -6.03 -2.65
N HIS A 376 12.65 -6.71 -2.77
CA HIS A 376 12.79 -7.99 -3.45
C HIS A 376 12.75 -9.19 -2.50
N SER A 377 12.42 -8.96 -1.22
CA SER A 377 12.40 -10.00 -0.17
C SER A 377 13.72 -10.77 -0.03
N MET A 378 14.82 -10.09 -0.27
CA MET A 378 16.19 -10.65 -0.20
C MET A 378 16.67 -10.65 1.25
N ALA A 379 16.14 -11.56 2.06
CA ALA A 379 16.33 -11.52 3.51
C ALA A 379 17.78 -11.78 3.96
N TYR A 380 18.51 -12.68 3.31
CA TYR A 380 19.92 -12.94 3.65
C TYR A 380 20.82 -11.76 3.33
N GLU A 381 20.64 -11.18 2.15
CA GLU A 381 21.39 -9.99 1.72
C GLU A 381 21.07 -8.80 2.62
N LEU A 382 19.82 -8.66 3.03
CA LEU A 382 19.41 -7.61 3.96
C LEU A 382 20.05 -7.79 5.34
N ILE A 383 20.16 -9.02 5.86
CA ILE A 383 20.87 -9.32 7.11
C ILE A 383 22.34 -8.91 6.97
N TYR A 384 23.00 -9.36 5.90
CA TYR A 384 24.40 -9.04 5.64
C TYR A 384 24.63 -7.53 5.53
N ASP A 385 23.85 -6.84 4.70
CA ASP A 385 23.98 -5.40 4.49
C ASP A 385 23.67 -4.56 5.76
N ARG A 386 23.01 -5.14 6.79
CA ARG A 386 22.75 -4.48 8.07
C ARG A 386 23.82 -4.72 9.14
N GLN A 387 24.72 -5.71 8.97
CA GLN A 387 25.74 -6.03 9.98
C GLN A 387 26.60 -4.81 10.36
N ASP A 388 26.92 -3.99 9.37
CA ASP A 388 27.78 -2.80 9.53
C ASP A 388 26.93 -1.49 9.59
N ILE A 389 25.65 -1.58 9.99
CA ILE A 389 24.79 -0.40 10.00
C ILE A 389 25.36 0.74 10.86
N LEU A 390 26.01 0.42 11.98
CA LEU A 390 26.66 1.38 12.86
C LEU A 390 28.02 1.85 12.34
N GLU A 391 28.58 1.21 11.31
CA GLU A 391 29.82 1.63 10.65
C GLU A 391 29.55 2.66 9.54
N ASP A 392 28.28 2.96 9.20
CA ASP A 392 27.94 4.02 8.24
C ASP A 392 28.42 5.37 8.78
N LYS A 393 29.28 6.03 8.02
CA LYS A 393 29.88 7.34 8.40
C LYS A 393 28.85 8.45 8.61
N ALA A 394 27.64 8.31 8.08
CA ALA A 394 26.56 9.25 8.30
C ALA A 394 25.95 9.12 9.70
N ILE A 395 26.09 7.93 10.34
CA ILE A 395 25.58 7.69 11.68
C ILE A 395 26.51 8.28 12.74
N LEU A 396 27.82 8.06 12.60
CA LEU A 396 28.80 8.49 13.61
C LEU A 396 29.99 9.15 12.95
N PRO A 397 30.28 10.42 13.24
CA PRO A 397 31.57 11.01 12.92
C PRO A 397 32.67 10.27 13.68
N ASN A 398 33.87 10.22 13.09
CA ASN A 398 35.05 9.47 13.57
C ASN A 398 35.55 9.94 14.95
N GLU A 399 34.87 9.58 16.03
CA GLU A 399 35.33 9.80 17.39
C GLU A 399 35.67 8.44 18.02
N SER A 400 36.93 8.29 18.40
CA SER A 400 37.49 7.06 18.99
C SER A 400 36.82 6.59 20.28
N ASN A 401 36.10 7.47 20.96
CA ASN A 401 35.42 7.20 22.23
C ASN A 401 34.05 6.52 22.08
N LEU A 402 33.54 6.33 20.86
CA LEU A 402 32.20 5.78 20.60
C LEU A 402 32.18 4.28 20.30
N SER A 403 33.38 3.63 20.17
CA SER A 403 33.47 2.19 19.86
C SER A 403 32.77 1.31 20.89
N ASP A 404 32.91 1.66 22.19
CA ASP A 404 32.32 0.89 23.29
C ASP A 404 30.79 0.95 23.28
N TYR A 405 30.23 2.13 23.02
CA TYR A 405 28.77 2.29 22.89
C TYR A 405 28.20 1.58 21.64
N LYS A 406 28.92 1.57 20.51
CA LYS A 406 28.55 0.79 19.33
C LYS A 406 28.44 -0.68 19.68
N ASN A 407 29.47 -1.23 20.33
CA ASN A 407 29.52 -2.61 20.77
C ASN A 407 28.38 -2.90 21.76
N GLU A 408 28.10 -1.99 22.71
CA GLU A 408 26.99 -2.12 23.65
C GLU A 408 25.65 -2.21 22.94
N VAL A 409 25.38 -1.34 21.95
CA VAL A 409 24.14 -1.35 21.14
C VAL A 409 23.99 -2.67 20.40
N MET A 410 25.03 -3.11 19.70
CA MET A 410 24.98 -4.36 18.92
C MET A 410 24.84 -5.60 19.80
N ASN A 411 25.56 -5.66 20.93
CA ASN A 411 25.46 -6.77 21.86
C ASN A 411 24.08 -6.83 22.54
N CYS A 412 23.52 -5.69 22.92
CA CYS A 412 22.20 -5.62 23.50
C CYS A 412 21.12 -6.02 22.50
N LEU A 413 21.21 -5.54 21.25
CA LEU A 413 20.31 -5.91 20.17
C LEU A 413 20.37 -7.42 19.89
N TYR A 414 21.57 -7.98 19.81
CA TYR A 414 21.79 -9.40 19.61
C TYR A 414 21.24 -10.24 20.78
N ASP A 415 21.40 -9.80 22.04
CA ASP A 415 20.86 -10.48 23.22
C ASP A 415 19.32 -10.50 23.19
N ILE A 416 18.67 -9.39 22.79
CA ILE A 416 17.21 -9.32 22.64
C ILE A 416 16.76 -10.28 21.54
N GLU A 417 17.43 -10.29 20.38
CA GLU A 417 17.10 -11.16 19.27
C GLU A 417 17.30 -12.66 19.60
N LEU A 418 18.36 -12.97 20.33
CA LEU A 418 18.66 -14.35 20.74
C LEU A 418 17.64 -14.90 21.75
N LYS A 419 17.20 -14.06 22.67
CA LYS A 419 16.27 -14.43 23.77
C LYS A 419 14.81 -14.13 23.45
N ARG A 420 14.48 -13.69 22.24
CA ARG A 420 13.15 -13.14 21.87
C ARG A 420 11.96 -14.01 22.28
N GLU A 421 12.11 -15.34 22.22
CA GLU A 421 11.07 -16.29 22.58
C GLU A 421 10.77 -16.32 24.08
N ASN A 422 11.79 -16.03 24.89
CA ASN A 422 11.73 -16.04 26.35
C ASN A 422 11.39 -14.67 26.95
N LEU A 423 11.42 -13.60 26.15
CA LEU A 423 11.11 -12.24 26.58
C LEU A 423 9.58 -12.00 26.52
N THR A 424 8.86 -12.71 27.39
CA THR A 424 7.40 -12.61 27.50
C THR A 424 6.94 -11.57 28.53
N ASN A 425 7.80 -11.19 29.48
CA ASN A 425 7.52 -10.11 30.42
C ASN A 425 7.71 -8.75 29.73
N ILE A 426 6.62 -8.05 29.49
CA ILE A 426 6.60 -6.78 28.74
C ILE A 426 7.34 -5.68 29.49
N ASP A 427 7.26 -5.66 30.83
CA ASP A 427 7.93 -4.62 31.63
C ASP A 427 9.45 -4.82 31.65
N ASP A 428 9.96 -6.07 31.73
CA ASP A 428 11.39 -6.38 31.58
C ASP A 428 11.90 -6.04 30.17
N LEU A 429 11.14 -6.43 29.14
CA LEU A 429 11.47 -6.09 27.76
C LEU A 429 11.51 -4.57 27.54
N HIS A 430 10.53 -3.85 28.11
CA HIS A 430 10.51 -2.39 28.09
C HIS A 430 11.76 -1.78 28.73
N GLN A 431 12.16 -2.22 29.92
CA GLN A 431 13.33 -1.71 30.61
C GLN A 431 14.63 -1.95 29.78
N ARG A 432 14.79 -3.15 29.19
CA ARG A 432 15.94 -3.46 28.31
C ARG A 432 16.02 -2.54 27.11
N CYS A 433 14.89 -2.34 26.45
CA CYS A 433 14.83 -1.47 25.27
C CYS A 433 15.04 0.00 25.63
N MET A 434 14.50 0.48 26.78
CA MET A 434 14.77 1.84 27.25
C MET A 434 16.26 2.06 27.53
N LYS A 435 16.94 1.10 28.15
CA LYS A 435 18.40 1.17 28.35
C LYS A 435 19.14 1.25 27.02
N LEU A 436 18.72 0.46 26.04
CA LEU A 436 19.31 0.49 24.68
C LEU A 436 19.10 1.86 24.02
N ILE A 437 17.89 2.42 24.14
CA ILE A 437 17.58 3.76 23.61
C ILE A 437 18.40 4.84 24.28
N GLU A 438 18.63 4.76 25.59
CA GLU A 438 19.52 5.67 26.32
C GLU A 438 20.98 5.57 25.81
N THR A 439 21.46 4.37 25.49
CA THR A 439 22.77 4.18 24.89
C THR A 439 22.83 4.79 23.48
N ILE A 440 21.78 4.60 22.67
CA ILE A 440 21.67 5.23 21.34
C ILE A 440 21.63 6.76 21.47
N PHE A 441 20.96 7.29 22.49
CA PHE A 441 20.96 8.72 22.79
C PHE A 441 22.38 9.25 23.11
N LYS A 442 23.17 8.53 23.93
CA LYS A 442 24.57 8.87 24.24
C LYS A 442 25.45 8.86 23.02
N LEU A 443 25.12 8.07 21.98
CA LEU A 443 25.78 8.10 20.68
C LEU A 443 25.42 9.34 19.82
N GLY A 444 24.57 10.24 20.30
CA GLY A 444 24.10 11.41 19.55
C GLY A 444 23.14 11.08 18.41
N LEU A 445 22.62 9.85 18.35
CA LEU A 445 21.69 9.40 17.29
C LEU A 445 20.22 9.83 17.57
N MET A 446 19.93 10.32 18.77
CA MET A 446 18.63 10.81 19.20
C MET A 446 18.74 12.19 19.85
N SER A 447 17.67 12.98 19.83
CA SER A 447 17.55 14.31 20.43
C SER A 447 16.30 14.44 21.32
#